data_38526263d4b7d6499922efde99a224dc
#
_entry.id   38526263d4b7d6499922efde99a224dc
#
_cell.length_a   1.000
_cell.length_b   1.000
_cell.length_c   1.000
_cell.angle_alpha   90.00
_cell.angle_beta   90.00
_cell.angle_gamma   90.00
#
_symmetry.space_group_name_H-M   'P 1'
#
loop_
_entity.id
_entity.type
_entity.pdbx_description
1 polymer ?
#
loop_
_entity_poly.entity_id
_entity_poly.type
_entity_poly.pdbx_seq_one_letter_code
_entity_poly.pdbx_strand_id
1 'polypeptide(L)'
;MRKLCSAYLSAIVPNPPAIGADSKAVRALGPSGNKLDTWPLLKTRSKMIFKRLKRTFRHHDDTALLLLQGKEMAWRASSFPVTANFRDVGFKVFSQWDEDGIIQYLINKLPIQNETFIEFGVENYEESNTRFLMLNNNWQGMVLDGCAADIRAIQKDPIYWQYDLQANAAWITRDNINSLLSQSGFSPDVGLLSIDIDGNDYWIWEAIQFIRPRIVIVEYNGLFNLAPVAVPYRNDFNRRAAHHSNLYYGSSLAALHSLARKKGYILVGSNFWGHNAFFIRSDVAGDFKSLEPKEAYIASKFREARDRWGRLTYARSEDRVKLIEHLPVVNVLTGETGALEGFMKRESSDDRITDH
;
A
#
# COMPACT_ATOMS: atom_id res chain seq x y z
N MET A 1 -8.71 4.86 5.93
CA MET A 1 -9.09 3.88 6.99
C MET A 1 -9.08 2.51 6.36
N ARG A 2 -7.99 1.81 6.48
CA ARG A 2 -7.85 0.45 5.92
C ARG A 2 -8.78 -0.50 6.67
N LYS A 3 -9.75 -1.08 5.97
CA LYS A 3 -10.65 -2.14 6.49
C LYS A 3 -9.98 -3.47 6.23
N LEU A 4 -9.56 -4.13 7.29
CA LEU A 4 -8.93 -5.44 7.21
C LEU A 4 -9.87 -6.57 6.87
N CYS A 5 -9.31 -7.51 6.15
CA CYS A 5 -9.85 -8.86 5.98
C CYS A 5 -9.96 -9.57 7.34
N SER A 6 -11.18 -9.66 7.87
CA SER A 6 -11.54 -10.29 9.15
C SER A 6 -11.50 -11.84 9.12
N ALA A 7 -11.03 -12.44 8.04
CA ALA A 7 -11.24 -13.88 7.77
C ALA A 7 -10.21 -14.83 8.40
N TYR A 8 -9.19 -14.34 9.11
CA TYR A 8 -8.13 -15.23 9.64
C TYR A 8 -8.22 -15.55 11.14
N LEU A 9 -9.33 -15.22 11.82
CA LEU A 9 -9.49 -15.47 13.28
C LEU A 9 -10.53 -16.54 13.64
N SER A 10 -10.97 -17.41 12.71
CA SER A 10 -11.96 -18.47 13.02
C SER A 10 -11.41 -19.89 13.20
N ALA A 11 -10.13 -20.07 13.41
CA ALA A 11 -9.51 -21.40 13.49
C ALA A 11 -8.79 -21.73 14.81
N ILE A 12 -9.10 -21.13 15.94
CA ILE A 12 -8.68 -21.65 17.27
C ILE A 12 -9.61 -21.09 18.37
N VAL A 13 -10.81 -21.61 18.50
CA VAL A 13 -11.55 -21.65 19.79
C VAL A 13 -12.51 -22.85 19.73
N PRO A 14 -12.44 -23.81 20.65
CA PRO A 14 -13.39 -24.92 20.69
C PRO A 14 -14.76 -24.42 21.21
N ASN A 15 -15.83 -24.86 20.54
CA ASN A 15 -17.21 -24.62 20.93
C ASN A 15 -17.53 -25.16 22.32
N PRO A 16 -18.25 -24.44 23.17
CA PRO A 16 -18.89 -25.01 24.35
C PRO A 16 -20.14 -25.82 23.97
N PRO A 17 -20.53 -26.82 24.79
CA PRO A 17 -21.57 -27.75 24.43
C PRO A 17 -22.99 -27.17 24.48
N ALA A 18 -23.84 -27.64 23.58
CA ALA A 18 -25.24 -27.29 23.48
C ALA A 18 -26.03 -27.77 24.70
N ILE A 19 -26.78 -26.88 25.32
CA ILE A 19 -27.82 -27.22 26.31
C ILE A 19 -29.15 -27.22 25.57
N GLY A 20 -29.78 -28.39 25.56
CA GLY A 20 -31.12 -28.56 25.03
C GLY A 20 -32.19 -27.95 25.94
N ALA A 21 -33.24 -27.43 25.35
CA ALA A 21 -34.47 -27.10 26.05
C ALA A 21 -35.67 -27.56 25.20
N ASP A 22 -36.46 -28.34 25.87
CA ASP A 22 -37.65 -29.05 25.41
C ASP A 22 -38.84 -28.12 25.07
N SER A 23 -39.62 -28.66 24.15
CA SER A 23 -40.93 -28.13 23.73
C SER A 23 -42.01 -28.38 24.77
N LYS A 24 -42.94 -27.43 24.95
CA LYS A 24 -44.38 -27.73 25.12
C LYS A 24 -45.28 -26.58 24.70
N ALA A 25 -46.24 -26.97 23.90
CA ALA A 25 -47.32 -26.17 23.34
C ALA A 25 -48.35 -25.73 24.37
N VAL A 26 -48.96 -24.55 24.19
CA VAL A 26 -50.37 -24.33 24.58
C VAL A 26 -51.05 -23.44 23.52
N ARG A 27 -52.18 -23.95 22.98
CA ARG A 27 -53.16 -23.26 22.15
C ARG A 27 -54.04 -22.35 22.98
N ALA A 28 -54.36 -21.16 22.48
CA ALA A 28 -55.61 -20.51 22.81
C ALA A 28 -56.07 -19.65 21.60
N LEU A 29 -57.33 -19.84 21.26
CA LEU A 29 -58.09 -19.16 20.18
C LEU A 29 -58.78 -17.90 20.71
N GLY A 30 -58.91 -16.86 19.84
CA GLY A 30 -59.89 -15.82 19.99
C GLY A 30 -59.71 -14.69 18.96
N PRO A 31 -60.78 -14.21 18.32
CA PRO A 31 -60.70 -13.42 17.09
C PRO A 31 -60.86 -11.93 17.35
N SER A 32 -60.04 -11.10 16.74
CA SER A 32 -60.45 -9.73 16.34
C SER A 32 -59.45 -9.17 15.33
N GLY A 33 -60.00 -8.75 14.19
CA GLY A 33 -59.19 -8.20 13.09
C GLY A 33 -58.54 -6.88 13.44
N ASN A 34 -57.28 -6.79 13.09
CA ASN A 34 -56.62 -5.52 12.88
C ASN A 34 -55.74 -5.63 11.65
N LYS A 35 -55.92 -4.70 10.74
CA LYS A 35 -55.13 -4.52 9.52
C LYS A 35 -53.70 -4.35 9.94
N LEU A 36 -52.84 -5.29 9.52
CA LEU A 36 -51.40 -5.17 9.63
C LEU A 36 -50.91 -4.03 8.73
N ASP A 37 -50.54 -2.93 9.35
CA ASP A 37 -49.81 -1.83 8.73
C ASP A 37 -48.42 -2.28 8.29
N THR A 38 -48.34 -2.89 7.11
CA THR A 38 -47.05 -3.28 6.47
C THR A 38 -46.36 -2.12 5.76
N TRP A 39 -46.87 -0.90 5.84
CA TRP A 39 -46.40 0.28 5.11
C TRP A 39 -45.09 0.93 5.63
N PRO A 40 -44.69 0.87 6.90
CA PRO A 40 -43.43 1.49 7.32
C PRO A 40 -42.17 0.77 6.79
N LEU A 41 -42.21 -0.56 6.65
CA LEU A 41 -41.05 -1.37 6.22
C LEU A 41 -40.76 -1.24 4.71
N LEU A 42 -41.78 -1.05 3.89
CA LEU A 42 -41.58 -0.83 2.45
C LEU A 42 -41.02 0.57 2.15
N LYS A 43 -41.46 1.61 2.89
CA LYS A 43 -40.94 2.98 2.75
C LYS A 43 -39.43 3.08 3.18
N THR A 44 -39.03 2.31 4.20
CA THR A 44 -37.62 2.31 4.67
C THR A 44 -36.72 1.56 3.70
N ARG A 45 -37.17 0.44 3.14
CA ARG A 45 -36.41 -0.29 2.10
C ARG A 45 -36.28 0.53 0.81
N SER A 46 -37.34 1.16 0.35
CA SER A 46 -37.32 2.05 -0.81
C SER A 46 -36.35 3.23 -0.61
N LYS A 47 -36.39 3.89 0.55
CA LYS A 47 -35.45 4.99 0.86
C LYS A 47 -34.00 4.55 0.93
N MET A 48 -33.71 3.34 1.42
CA MET A 48 -32.34 2.78 1.41
C MET A 48 -31.87 2.44 0.01
N ILE A 49 -32.72 1.85 -0.82
CA ILE A 49 -32.42 1.55 -2.24
C ILE A 49 -32.18 2.85 -3.01
N PHE A 50 -33.02 3.86 -2.86
CA PHE A 50 -32.84 5.18 -3.48
C PHE A 50 -31.59 5.90 -2.99
N LYS A 51 -31.25 5.78 -1.69
CA LYS A 51 -30.02 6.36 -1.13
C LYS A 51 -28.77 5.64 -1.64
N ARG A 52 -28.85 4.32 -1.84
CA ARG A 52 -27.80 3.49 -2.42
C ARG A 52 -27.62 3.78 -3.90
N LEU A 53 -28.70 3.87 -4.68
CA LEU A 53 -28.68 4.28 -6.08
C LEU A 53 -28.13 5.71 -6.25
N LYS A 54 -28.61 6.69 -5.49
CA LYS A 54 -28.06 8.06 -5.54
C LYS A 54 -26.56 8.11 -5.17
N ARG A 55 -26.10 7.26 -4.25
CA ARG A 55 -24.68 7.19 -3.88
C ARG A 55 -23.84 6.55 -5.01
N THR A 56 -24.37 5.54 -5.68
CA THR A 56 -23.72 4.89 -6.83
C THR A 56 -23.65 5.84 -8.03
N PHE A 57 -24.73 6.57 -8.35
CA PHE A 57 -24.73 7.57 -9.43
C PHE A 57 -23.78 8.75 -9.13
N ARG A 58 -23.78 9.29 -7.91
CA ARG A 58 -22.83 10.36 -7.54
C ARG A 58 -21.39 9.89 -7.61
N HIS A 59 -21.10 8.67 -7.15
CA HIS A 59 -19.74 8.14 -7.18
C HIS A 59 -19.20 7.98 -8.62
N HIS A 60 -20.08 7.68 -9.58
CA HIS A 60 -19.69 7.54 -10.99
C HIS A 60 -19.41 8.91 -11.62
N ASP A 61 -20.22 9.92 -11.33
CA ASP A 61 -20.01 11.29 -11.79
C ASP A 61 -18.74 11.90 -11.19
N ASP A 62 -18.50 11.67 -9.89
CA ASP A 62 -17.30 12.16 -9.20
C ASP A 62 -16.00 11.52 -9.77
N THR A 63 -16.02 10.24 -10.12
CA THR A 63 -14.86 9.54 -10.71
C THR A 63 -14.51 10.09 -12.10
N ALA A 64 -15.52 10.37 -12.94
CA ALA A 64 -15.29 10.94 -14.27
C ALA A 64 -14.69 12.34 -14.18
N LEU A 65 -15.13 13.16 -13.22
CA LEU A 65 -14.58 14.48 -12.97
C LEU A 65 -13.13 14.40 -12.45
N LEU A 66 -12.85 13.48 -11.51
CA LEU A 66 -11.50 13.26 -10.99
C LEU A 66 -10.55 12.82 -12.10
N LEU A 67 -10.99 11.92 -12.99
CA LEU A 67 -10.20 11.50 -14.15
C LEU A 67 -9.93 12.66 -15.11
N LEU A 68 -10.91 13.52 -15.38
CA LEU A 68 -10.72 14.68 -16.23
C LEU A 68 -9.70 15.66 -15.65
N GLN A 69 -9.80 15.94 -14.35
CA GLN A 69 -8.84 16.78 -13.62
C GLN A 69 -7.45 16.12 -13.57
N GLY A 70 -7.41 14.80 -13.33
CA GLY A 70 -6.18 14.03 -13.31
C GLY A 70 -5.45 14.08 -14.66
N LYS A 71 -6.16 14.00 -15.79
CA LYS A 71 -5.59 14.14 -17.15
C LYS A 71 -4.95 15.51 -17.36
N GLU A 72 -5.62 16.57 -16.94
CA GLU A 72 -5.07 17.93 -17.00
C GLU A 72 -3.77 18.05 -16.18
N MET A 73 -3.79 17.54 -14.94
CA MET A 73 -2.63 17.53 -14.07
C MET A 73 -1.48 16.66 -14.61
N ALA A 74 -1.78 15.52 -15.22
CA ALA A 74 -0.79 14.65 -15.85
C ALA A 74 -0.11 15.33 -17.05
N TRP A 75 -0.90 16.03 -17.89
CA TRP A 75 -0.35 16.84 -18.96
C TRP A 75 0.55 17.96 -18.43
N ARG A 76 0.14 18.64 -17.38
CA ARG A 76 0.96 19.65 -16.72
C ARG A 76 2.24 19.06 -16.14
N ALA A 77 2.18 17.93 -15.44
CA ALA A 77 3.35 17.25 -14.88
C ALA A 77 4.36 16.86 -15.96
N SER A 78 3.91 16.47 -17.15
CA SER A 78 4.79 16.14 -18.29
C SER A 78 5.63 17.32 -18.80
N SER A 79 5.20 18.57 -18.57
CA SER A 79 5.90 19.77 -19.00
C SER A 79 7.07 20.18 -18.09
N PHE A 80 7.14 19.67 -16.86
CA PHE A 80 8.23 19.99 -15.94
C PHE A 80 9.57 19.38 -16.40
N PRO A 81 10.72 20.05 -16.10
CA PRO A 81 12.04 19.51 -16.43
C PRO A 81 12.38 18.27 -15.58
N VAL A 82 13.38 17.49 -16.00
CA VAL A 82 13.87 16.29 -15.26
C VAL A 82 14.37 16.63 -13.84
N THR A 83 14.74 17.90 -13.62
CA THR A 83 15.20 18.39 -12.30
C THR A 83 14.07 18.87 -11.39
N ALA A 84 12.80 18.71 -11.78
CA ALA A 84 11.68 19.15 -10.96
C ALA A 84 11.60 18.38 -9.63
N ASN A 85 11.19 19.09 -8.58
CA ASN A 85 10.93 18.47 -7.30
C ASN A 85 9.62 17.67 -7.37
N PHE A 86 9.56 16.50 -6.74
CA PHE A 86 8.34 15.70 -6.70
C PHE A 86 7.14 16.41 -6.08
N ARG A 87 7.40 17.40 -5.20
CA ARG A 87 6.35 18.25 -4.64
C ARG A 87 5.63 19.09 -5.72
N ASP A 88 6.33 19.48 -6.79
CA ASP A 88 5.78 20.34 -7.83
C ASP A 88 4.94 19.54 -8.85
N VAL A 89 5.25 18.27 -9.01
CA VAL A 89 4.59 17.35 -9.96
C VAL A 89 3.59 16.40 -9.30
N GLY A 90 3.65 16.22 -7.98
CA GLY A 90 2.78 15.33 -7.23
C GLY A 90 1.33 15.78 -7.22
N PHE A 91 0.40 14.88 -7.45
CA PHE A 91 -1.04 15.04 -7.25
C PHE A 91 -1.71 13.70 -6.96
N LYS A 92 -2.93 13.74 -6.41
CA LYS A 92 -3.73 12.57 -6.06
C LYS A 92 -4.98 12.47 -6.92
N VAL A 93 -5.20 11.30 -7.50
CA VAL A 93 -6.48 10.84 -8.08
C VAL A 93 -6.97 9.60 -7.35
N PHE A 94 -6.18 8.52 -7.37
CA PHE A 94 -6.48 7.25 -6.72
C PHE A 94 -5.39 6.76 -5.76
N SER A 95 -4.15 7.22 -5.88
CA SER A 95 -3.10 6.88 -4.91
C SER A 95 -3.45 7.39 -3.51
N GLN A 96 -2.72 6.91 -2.49
CA GLN A 96 -2.98 7.34 -1.11
C GLN A 96 -2.72 8.84 -0.92
N TRP A 97 -1.71 9.39 -1.62
CA TRP A 97 -1.28 10.77 -1.51
C TRP A 97 -1.00 11.41 -2.87
N ASP A 98 0.24 11.65 -3.21
CA ASP A 98 0.68 12.41 -4.39
C ASP A 98 1.38 11.55 -5.45
N GLU A 99 1.32 10.23 -5.30
CA GLU A 99 2.03 9.27 -6.16
C GLU A 99 1.53 9.29 -7.60
N ASP A 100 0.23 9.50 -7.84
CA ASP A 100 -0.32 9.56 -9.20
C ASP A 100 0.44 10.58 -10.06
N GLY A 101 0.70 11.77 -9.49
CA GLY A 101 1.43 12.83 -10.18
C GLY A 101 2.89 12.48 -10.44
N ILE A 102 3.57 11.94 -9.45
CA ILE A 102 4.97 11.53 -9.55
C ILE A 102 5.12 10.42 -10.60
N ILE A 103 4.22 9.44 -10.62
CA ILE A 103 4.21 8.36 -11.62
C ILE A 103 4.03 8.94 -13.01
N GLN A 104 3.03 9.82 -13.22
CA GLN A 104 2.80 10.46 -14.52
C GLN A 104 4.01 11.27 -14.99
N TYR A 105 4.67 11.97 -14.09
CA TYR A 105 5.92 12.68 -14.39
C TYR A 105 7.02 11.71 -14.84
N LEU A 106 7.27 10.65 -14.07
CA LEU A 106 8.34 9.70 -14.36
C LEU A 106 8.13 8.96 -15.67
N ILE A 107 6.94 8.45 -15.95
CA ILE A 107 6.67 7.71 -17.21
C ILE A 107 6.79 8.61 -18.44
N ASN A 108 6.57 9.91 -18.31
CA ASN A 108 6.74 10.87 -19.40
C ASN A 108 8.21 11.25 -19.66
N LYS A 109 9.11 11.02 -18.69
CA LYS A 109 10.54 11.35 -18.80
C LYS A 109 11.41 10.16 -19.14
N LEU A 110 10.91 8.96 -18.93
CA LEU A 110 11.68 7.72 -19.11
C LEU A 110 11.31 7.01 -20.43
N PRO A 111 12.24 6.33 -21.06
CA PRO A 111 11.96 5.51 -22.24
C PRO A 111 11.25 4.22 -21.81
N ILE A 112 9.93 4.26 -21.63
CA ILE A 112 9.12 3.08 -21.31
C ILE A 112 8.75 2.37 -22.63
N GLN A 113 9.19 1.13 -22.78
CA GLN A 113 8.87 0.31 -23.96
C GLN A 113 7.70 -0.65 -23.71
N ASN A 114 7.62 -1.18 -22.49
CA ASN A 114 6.54 -2.07 -22.05
C ASN A 114 5.66 -1.32 -21.08
N GLU A 115 4.46 -0.94 -21.49
CA GLU A 115 3.47 -0.24 -20.69
C GLU A 115 2.75 -1.23 -19.77
N THR A 116 3.52 -1.87 -18.88
CA THR A 116 3.05 -2.86 -17.93
C THR A 116 3.38 -2.45 -16.50
N PHE A 117 2.49 -2.76 -15.57
CA PHE A 117 2.75 -2.55 -14.15
C PHE A 117 2.43 -3.79 -13.31
N ILE A 118 3.08 -3.87 -12.15
CA ILE A 118 2.77 -4.84 -11.10
C ILE A 118 2.67 -4.08 -9.79
N GLU A 119 1.62 -4.35 -8.99
CA GLU A 119 1.45 -3.75 -7.68
C GLU A 119 1.06 -4.79 -6.63
N PHE A 120 1.67 -4.70 -5.45
CA PHE A 120 1.43 -5.58 -4.31
C PHE A 120 0.76 -4.80 -3.18
N GLY A 121 -0.19 -5.44 -2.47
CA GLY A 121 -0.88 -4.86 -1.32
C GLY A 121 -1.92 -3.82 -1.71
N VAL A 122 -2.74 -4.15 -2.70
CA VAL A 122 -3.70 -3.20 -3.32
C VAL A 122 -5.05 -3.14 -2.62
N GLU A 123 -5.30 -3.99 -1.60
CA GLU A 123 -6.62 -4.13 -0.99
C GLU A 123 -7.71 -4.34 -2.09
N ASN A 124 -8.76 -3.52 -2.07
CA ASN A 124 -9.82 -3.56 -3.09
C ASN A 124 -9.53 -2.70 -4.34
N TYR A 125 -8.31 -2.19 -4.47
CA TYR A 125 -7.83 -1.38 -5.61
C TYR A 125 -8.56 -0.02 -5.79
N GLU A 126 -9.36 0.43 -4.83
CA GLU A 126 -9.97 1.78 -4.87
C GLU A 126 -8.93 2.87 -4.61
N GLU A 127 -7.99 2.61 -3.69
CA GLU A 127 -6.83 3.46 -3.41
C GLU A 127 -5.56 2.65 -3.74
N SER A 128 -4.84 3.03 -4.79
CA SER A 128 -3.65 2.32 -5.25
C SER A 128 -2.77 3.21 -6.14
N ASN A 129 -1.49 2.93 -6.21
CA ASN A 129 -0.52 3.70 -6.98
C ASN A 129 -0.68 3.53 -8.50
N THR A 130 -1.22 2.40 -8.96
CA THR A 130 -1.30 2.09 -10.39
C THR A 130 -2.68 2.28 -11.00
N ARG A 131 -3.72 2.52 -10.20
CA ARG A 131 -5.08 2.66 -10.72
C ARG A 131 -5.22 3.83 -11.71
N PHE A 132 -4.64 4.99 -11.39
CA PHE A 132 -4.68 6.14 -12.31
C PHE A 132 -3.88 5.85 -13.57
N LEU A 133 -2.73 5.21 -13.46
CA LEU A 133 -1.89 4.80 -14.59
C LEU A 133 -2.68 3.89 -15.56
N MET A 134 -3.42 2.91 -15.05
CA MET A 134 -4.27 2.05 -15.86
C MET A 134 -5.40 2.85 -16.55
N LEU A 135 -6.14 3.65 -15.78
CA LEU A 135 -7.32 4.37 -16.30
C LEU A 135 -6.97 5.50 -17.26
N ASN A 136 -5.85 6.19 -17.04
CA ASN A 136 -5.40 7.32 -17.85
C ASN A 136 -4.57 6.92 -19.06
N ASN A 137 -3.65 5.98 -18.89
CA ASN A 137 -2.64 5.61 -19.88
C ASN A 137 -2.90 4.24 -20.52
N ASN A 138 -3.92 3.51 -20.06
CA ASN A 138 -4.31 2.17 -20.55
C ASN A 138 -3.19 1.11 -20.44
N TRP A 139 -2.36 1.20 -19.41
CA TRP A 139 -1.34 0.21 -19.15
C TRP A 139 -1.93 -1.13 -18.72
N GLN A 140 -1.30 -2.23 -19.12
CA GLN A 140 -1.63 -3.58 -18.65
C GLN A 140 -1.11 -3.79 -17.22
N GLY A 141 -1.87 -4.48 -16.39
CA GLY A 141 -1.49 -4.63 -14.99
C GLY A 141 -1.69 -6.00 -14.38
N MET A 142 -0.84 -6.31 -13.38
CA MET A 142 -1.07 -7.39 -12.43
C MET A 142 -1.06 -6.84 -11.02
N VAL A 143 -2.12 -7.12 -10.26
CA VAL A 143 -2.21 -6.75 -8.85
C VAL A 143 -2.30 -8.00 -7.98
N LEU A 144 -1.60 -7.97 -6.86
CA LEU A 144 -1.55 -9.06 -5.88
C LEU A 144 -1.93 -8.55 -4.49
N ASP A 145 -2.80 -9.28 -3.81
CA ASP A 145 -3.15 -9.00 -2.41
C ASP A 145 -3.35 -10.30 -1.63
N GLY A 146 -3.01 -10.29 -0.34
CA GLY A 146 -3.21 -11.43 0.56
C GLY A 146 -4.67 -11.71 0.89
N CYS A 147 -5.57 -10.74 0.68
CA CYS A 147 -6.98 -10.85 1.01
C CYS A 147 -7.82 -11.29 -0.21
N ALA A 148 -8.19 -12.56 -0.26
CA ALA A 148 -9.02 -13.09 -1.34
C ALA A 148 -10.40 -12.40 -1.47
N ALA A 149 -10.90 -11.75 -0.42
CA ALA A 149 -12.17 -11.02 -0.48
C ALA A 149 -12.01 -9.71 -1.27
N ASP A 150 -10.89 -9.02 -1.10
CA ASP A 150 -10.57 -7.78 -1.80
C ASP A 150 -10.29 -8.06 -3.27
N ILE A 151 -9.55 -9.12 -3.59
CA ILE A 151 -9.37 -9.56 -4.98
C ILE A 151 -10.70 -9.90 -5.65
N ARG A 152 -11.62 -10.58 -4.96
CA ARG A 152 -12.97 -10.82 -5.52
C ARG A 152 -13.78 -9.53 -5.71
N ALA A 153 -13.51 -8.48 -4.92
CA ALA A 153 -14.13 -7.18 -5.13
C ALA A 153 -13.61 -6.52 -6.41
N ILE A 154 -12.28 -6.56 -6.64
CA ILE A 154 -11.66 -6.09 -7.90
C ILE A 154 -12.25 -6.82 -9.11
N GLN A 155 -12.32 -8.16 -9.07
CA GLN A 155 -12.83 -8.98 -10.18
C GLN A 155 -14.31 -8.73 -10.49
N LYS A 156 -15.06 -8.10 -9.56
CA LYS A 156 -16.46 -7.67 -9.76
C LYS A 156 -16.60 -6.21 -10.18
N ASP A 157 -15.55 -5.42 -10.05
CA ASP A 157 -15.55 -4.03 -10.50
C ASP A 157 -15.57 -3.99 -12.05
N PRO A 158 -16.34 -3.10 -12.70
CA PRO A 158 -16.30 -2.93 -14.14
C PRO A 158 -14.91 -2.73 -14.74
N ILE A 159 -13.97 -2.14 -14.03
CA ILE A 159 -12.59 -1.96 -14.51
C ILE A 159 -11.91 -3.27 -14.90
N TYR A 160 -12.25 -4.37 -14.24
CA TYR A 160 -11.61 -5.68 -14.45
C TYR A 160 -11.84 -6.25 -15.86
N TRP A 161 -12.98 -5.96 -16.47
CA TRP A 161 -13.27 -6.35 -17.85
C TRP A 161 -13.03 -5.23 -18.87
N GLN A 162 -12.96 -3.97 -18.40
CA GLN A 162 -12.72 -2.81 -19.27
C GLN A 162 -11.23 -2.62 -19.59
N TYR A 163 -10.34 -3.07 -18.71
CA TYR A 163 -8.90 -2.91 -18.81
C TYR A 163 -8.21 -4.27 -18.72
N ASP A 164 -6.98 -4.36 -19.25
CA ASP A 164 -6.16 -5.57 -19.16
C ASP A 164 -5.52 -5.67 -17.77
N LEU A 165 -6.33 -6.13 -16.80
CA LEU A 165 -5.97 -6.24 -15.39
C LEU A 165 -6.05 -7.69 -14.91
N GLN A 166 -4.95 -8.21 -14.41
CA GLN A 166 -4.91 -9.47 -13.68
C GLN A 166 -4.98 -9.18 -12.18
N ALA A 167 -5.90 -9.79 -11.44
CA ALA A 167 -6.05 -9.63 -10.00
C ALA A 167 -6.01 -10.99 -9.31
N ASN A 168 -4.96 -11.26 -8.54
CA ASN A 168 -4.66 -12.57 -7.97
C ASN A 168 -4.50 -12.51 -6.45
N ALA A 169 -5.18 -13.41 -5.74
CA ALA A 169 -5.03 -13.55 -4.29
C ALA A 169 -3.78 -14.38 -3.98
N ALA A 170 -2.80 -13.77 -3.32
CA ALA A 170 -1.58 -14.44 -2.91
C ALA A 170 -0.96 -13.81 -1.67
N TRP A 171 -0.59 -14.62 -0.69
CA TRP A 171 0.29 -14.20 0.40
C TRP A 171 1.73 -14.24 -0.11
N ILE A 172 2.33 -13.07 -0.25
CA ILE A 172 3.66 -12.91 -0.88
C ILE A 172 4.76 -13.24 0.12
N THR A 173 5.69 -14.09 -0.29
CA THR A 173 6.88 -14.49 0.48
C THR A 173 8.12 -14.47 -0.41
N ARG A 174 9.32 -14.50 0.20
CA ARG A 174 10.58 -14.63 -0.56
C ARG A 174 10.63 -15.86 -1.44
N ASP A 175 9.96 -16.95 -1.00
CA ASP A 175 10.03 -18.25 -1.67
C ASP A 175 9.12 -18.30 -2.90
N ASN A 176 7.97 -17.60 -2.88
CA ASN A 176 6.98 -17.71 -3.95
C ASN A 176 6.97 -16.52 -4.94
N ILE A 177 7.59 -15.38 -4.59
CA ILE A 177 7.44 -14.15 -5.38
C ILE A 177 7.86 -14.33 -6.85
N ASN A 178 8.99 -14.97 -7.12
CA ASN A 178 9.44 -15.16 -8.50
C ASN A 178 8.52 -16.08 -9.31
N SER A 179 7.92 -17.10 -8.67
CA SER A 179 6.90 -17.95 -9.28
C SER A 179 5.62 -17.18 -9.59
N LEU A 180 5.16 -16.33 -8.66
CA LEU A 180 3.99 -15.48 -8.87
C LEU A 180 4.21 -14.51 -10.04
N LEU A 181 5.38 -13.89 -10.10
CA LEU A 181 5.73 -12.97 -11.18
C LEU A 181 5.83 -13.64 -12.53
N SER A 182 6.38 -14.87 -12.60
CA SER A 182 6.48 -15.63 -13.87
C SER A 182 5.12 -16.00 -14.46
N GLN A 183 4.09 -16.07 -13.63
CA GLN A 183 2.72 -16.37 -14.06
C GLN A 183 1.99 -15.19 -14.70
N SER A 184 2.52 -13.97 -14.58
CA SER A 184 1.92 -12.78 -15.20
C SER A 184 1.88 -12.84 -16.71
N GLY A 185 2.80 -13.56 -17.34
CA GLY A 185 3.02 -13.56 -18.78
C GLY A 185 3.71 -12.28 -19.28
N PHE A 186 4.09 -11.36 -18.40
CA PHE A 186 4.79 -10.13 -18.79
C PHE A 186 6.25 -10.40 -19.13
N SER A 187 6.79 -9.56 -20.02
CA SER A 187 8.24 -9.48 -20.24
C SER A 187 8.95 -9.14 -18.93
N PRO A 188 10.16 -9.66 -18.68
CA PRO A 188 10.98 -9.26 -17.54
C PRO A 188 11.24 -7.74 -17.45
N ASP A 189 11.23 -7.01 -18.55
CA ASP A 189 11.36 -5.55 -18.61
C ASP A 189 9.99 -4.88 -18.35
N VAL A 190 9.53 -4.87 -17.11
CA VAL A 190 8.26 -4.25 -16.66
C VAL A 190 8.41 -2.74 -16.56
N GLY A 191 7.39 -1.97 -16.94
CA GLY A 191 7.41 -0.51 -16.83
C GLY A 191 7.48 -0.03 -15.38
N LEU A 192 6.62 -0.55 -14.50
CA LEU A 192 6.51 -0.12 -13.10
C LEU A 192 6.21 -1.28 -12.15
N LEU A 193 6.90 -1.31 -11.01
CA LEU A 193 6.61 -2.17 -9.86
C LEU A 193 6.33 -1.29 -8.64
N SER A 194 5.21 -1.52 -7.96
CA SER A 194 4.87 -0.91 -6.68
C SER A 194 4.77 -1.97 -5.58
N ILE A 195 5.48 -1.76 -4.47
CA ILE A 195 5.56 -2.71 -3.34
C ILE A 195 5.09 -1.99 -2.08
N ASP A 196 3.93 -2.42 -1.55
CA ASP A 196 3.39 -1.98 -0.26
C ASP A 196 2.63 -3.16 0.36
N ILE A 197 3.35 -3.98 1.14
CA ILE A 197 2.78 -5.18 1.79
C ILE A 197 2.81 -5.09 3.31
N ASP A 198 2.93 -3.87 3.84
CA ASP A 198 2.87 -3.59 5.28
C ASP A 198 3.92 -4.38 6.12
N GLY A 199 5.15 -4.57 5.58
CA GLY A 199 6.17 -5.16 6.44
C GLY A 199 7.38 -5.80 5.80
N ASN A 200 7.20 -6.76 4.90
CA ASN A 200 8.32 -7.48 4.28
C ASN A 200 8.86 -6.82 2.99
N ASP A 201 8.52 -5.59 2.71
CA ASP A 201 8.77 -4.88 1.44
C ASP A 201 10.22 -4.97 0.98
N TYR A 202 11.17 -4.68 1.87
CA TYR A 202 12.61 -4.82 1.61
C TYR A 202 12.97 -6.23 1.15
N TRP A 203 12.52 -7.23 1.90
CA TRP A 203 12.87 -8.62 1.68
C TRP A 203 12.26 -9.21 0.43
N ILE A 204 11.06 -8.76 0.07
CA ILE A 204 10.41 -9.16 -1.18
C ILE A 204 11.12 -8.53 -2.35
N TRP A 205 11.44 -7.21 -2.30
CA TRP A 205 12.22 -6.59 -3.37
C TRP A 205 13.62 -7.24 -3.52
N GLU A 206 14.27 -7.57 -2.41
CA GLU A 206 15.56 -8.31 -2.44
C GLU A 206 15.42 -9.64 -3.20
N ALA A 207 14.36 -10.41 -2.92
CA ALA A 207 14.13 -11.73 -3.50
C ALA A 207 13.72 -11.71 -4.97
N ILE A 208 13.18 -10.61 -5.48
CA ILE A 208 12.74 -10.49 -6.89
C ILE A 208 13.96 -10.58 -7.82
N GLN A 209 13.93 -11.60 -8.72
CA GLN A 209 14.94 -11.84 -9.75
C GLN A 209 14.33 -12.00 -11.15
N PHE A 210 13.07 -12.39 -11.25
CA PHE A 210 12.40 -12.70 -12.51
C PHE A 210 12.15 -11.46 -13.37
N ILE A 211 11.91 -10.30 -12.76
CA ILE A 211 11.64 -9.03 -13.45
C ILE A 211 12.71 -7.98 -13.14
N ARG A 212 12.85 -7.02 -14.06
CA ARG A 212 13.71 -5.84 -13.92
C ARG A 212 12.90 -4.58 -14.28
N PRO A 213 12.02 -4.10 -13.40
CA PRO A 213 11.18 -2.94 -13.66
C PRO A 213 12.01 -1.68 -13.97
N ARG A 214 11.49 -0.80 -14.81
CA ARG A 214 12.15 0.50 -15.09
C ARG A 214 11.96 1.48 -13.97
N ILE A 215 10.79 1.45 -13.32
CA ILE A 215 10.46 2.23 -12.12
C ILE A 215 10.09 1.26 -11.00
N VAL A 216 10.61 1.49 -9.80
CA VAL A 216 10.23 0.76 -8.59
C VAL A 216 9.78 1.78 -7.54
N ILE A 217 8.61 1.55 -6.95
CA ILE A 217 8.06 2.30 -5.83
C ILE A 217 8.02 1.34 -4.64
N VAL A 218 8.55 1.76 -3.49
CA VAL A 218 8.55 0.92 -2.28
C VAL A 218 8.17 1.76 -1.07
N GLU A 219 7.26 1.24 -0.23
CA GLU A 219 6.96 1.86 1.05
C GLU A 219 8.18 1.81 1.98
N TYR A 220 8.53 2.94 2.60
CA TYR A 220 9.55 3.00 3.64
C TYR A 220 8.99 3.51 4.96
N ASN A 221 9.58 3.08 6.06
CA ASN A 221 9.21 3.55 7.38
C ASN A 221 10.08 4.74 7.80
N GLY A 222 9.53 5.94 7.66
CA GLY A 222 10.22 7.18 8.04
C GLY A 222 10.56 7.30 9.53
N LEU A 223 10.05 6.40 10.40
CA LEU A 223 10.41 6.40 11.83
C LEU A 223 11.76 5.73 12.10
N PHE A 224 12.31 5.00 11.13
CA PHE A 224 13.63 4.41 11.24
C PHE A 224 14.76 5.40 10.87
N ASN A 225 14.38 6.63 10.53
CA ASN A 225 15.28 7.69 10.06
C ASN A 225 16.19 7.19 8.92
N LEU A 226 17.50 7.46 9.01
CA LEU A 226 18.48 7.04 8.02
C LEU A 226 19.26 5.78 8.44
N ALA A 227 18.98 5.18 9.61
CA ALA A 227 19.60 3.93 10.01
C ALA A 227 19.30 2.82 8.98
N PRO A 228 20.28 2.10 8.43
CA PRO A 228 20.07 1.14 7.34
C PRO A 228 19.46 -0.17 7.85
N VAL A 229 18.22 -0.10 8.32
CA VAL A 229 17.54 -1.20 9.00
C VAL A 229 16.21 -1.58 8.35
N ALA A 230 15.83 -2.85 8.54
CA ALA A 230 14.52 -3.41 8.20
C ALA A 230 14.00 -4.24 9.39
N VAL A 231 12.68 -4.42 9.48
CA VAL A 231 12.11 -5.42 10.39
C VAL A 231 12.66 -6.80 10.01
N PRO A 232 12.90 -7.72 10.99
CA PRO A 232 13.32 -9.08 10.67
C PRO A 232 12.30 -9.78 9.76
N TYR A 233 12.78 -10.49 8.74
CA TYR A 233 11.93 -11.24 7.85
C TYR A 233 11.15 -12.33 8.57
N ARG A 234 9.86 -12.42 8.28
CA ARG A 234 9.00 -13.53 8.71
C ARG A 234 7.98 -13.82 7.63
N ASN A 235 7.81 -15.09 7.26
CA ASN A 235 6.82 -15.49 6.26
C ASN A 235 5.37 -15.08 6.60
N ASP A 236 5.07 -15.00 7.91
CA ASP A 236 3.77 -14.66 8.46
C ASP A 236 3.71 -13.23 9.02
N PHE A 237 4.60 -12.34 8.58
CA PHE A 237 4.63 -10.98 9.10
C PHE A 237 3.30 -10.28 8.88
N ASN A 238 2.76 -9.76 9.97
CA ASN A 238 1.55 -8.94 9.95
C ASN A 238 1.78 -7.73 10.84
N ARG A 239 1.70 -6.54 10.28
CA ARG A 239 1.96 -5.24 10.93
C ARG A 239 1.20 -5.06 12.25
N ARG A 240 -0.07 -5.45 12.29
CA ARG A 240 -0.92 -5.31 13.48
C ARG A 240 -0.61 -6.34 14.56
N ALA A 241 -0.25 -7.54 14.17
CA ALA A 241 0.17 -8.58 15.10
C ALA A 241 1.59 -8.34 15.63
N ALA A 242 2.44 -7.70 14.82
CA ALA A 242 3.83 -7.42 15.20
C ALA A 242 3.92 -6.39 16.34
N HIS A 243 3.11 -5.32 16.31
CA HIS A 243 3.04 -4.36 17.40
C HIS A 243 1.71 -3.59 17.40
N HIS A 244 1.13 -3.39 18.58
CA HIS A 244 -0.18 -2.73 18.75
C HIS A 244 -0.26 -1.31 18.18
N SER A 245 0.86 -0.61 18.08
CA SER A 245 0.89 0.78 17.56
C SER A 245 0.71 0.88 16.05
N ASN A 246 0.85 -0.21 15.29
CA ASN A 246 0.93 -0.25 13.83
C ASN A 246 2.12 0.52 13.22
N LEU A 247 3.15 0.83 14.02
CA LEU A 247 4.31 1.62 13.59
C LEU A 247 5.54 0.77 13.26
N TYR A 248 5.50 -0.51 13.61
CA TYR A 248 6.63 -1.43 13.42
C TYR A 248 6.42 -2.29 12.17
N TYR A 249 7.02 -1.86 11.05
CA TYR A 249 6.92 -2.49 9.73
C TYR A 249 8.01 -1.99 8.78
N GLY A 250 8.24 -2.73 7.69
CA GLY A 250 9.01 -2.29 6.55
C GLY A 250 10.50 -2.06 6.84
N SER A 251 11.06 -1.08 6.16
CA SER A 251 12.48 -0.73 6.23
C SER A 251 12.70 0.77 6.13
N SER A 252 13.90 1.23 6.47
CA SER A 252 14.29 2.63 6.25
C SER A 252 14.56 2.93 4.79
N LEU A 253 14.56 4.23 4.44
CA LEU A 253 14.98 4.69 3.12
C LEU A 253 16.44 4.32 2.82
N ALA A 254 17.33 4.38 3.81
CA ALA A 254 18.74 4.00 3.65
C ALA A 254 18.92 2.50 3.35
N ALA A 255 18.09 1.64 3.96
CA ALA A 255 18.07 0.21 3.64
C ALA A 255 17.64 -0.02 2.19
N LEU A 256 16.54 0.62 1.75
CA LEU A 256 16.06 0.50 0.37
C LEU A 256 17.06 1.06 -0.64
N HIS A 257 17.72 2.18 -0.35
CA HIS A 257 18.76 2.75 -1.20
C HIS A 257 19.95 1.80 -1.37
N SER A 258 20.41 1.17 -0.29
CA SER A 258 21.48 0.17 -0.37
C SER A 258 21.09 -1.02 -1.25
N LEU A 259 19.86 -1.52 -1.11
CA LEU A 259 19.33 -2.59 -1.94
C LEU A 259 19.20 -2.16 -3.40
N ALA A 260 18.66 -0.96 -3.65
CA ALA A 260 18.51 -0.37 -4.97
C ALA A 260 19.85 -0.35 -5.73
N ARG A 261 20.92 0.16 -5.09
CA ARG A 261 22.26 0.18 -5.68
C ARG A 261 22.77 -1.22 -6.05
N LYS A 262 22.59 -2.20 -5.17
CA LYS A 262 22.95 -3.61 -5.45
C LYS A 262 22.19 -4.18 -6.65
N LYS A 263 20.93 -3.75 -6.85
CA LYS A 263 20.08 -4.20 -7.95
C LYS A 263 20.21 -3.36 -9.23
N GLY A 264 21.06 -2.31 -9.23
CA GLY A 264 21.29 -1.43 -10.39
C GLY A 264 20.22 -0.35 -10.57
N TYR A 265 19.72 0.21 -9.48
CA TYR A 265 18.76 1.32 -9.46
C TYR A 265 19.36 2.55 -8.76
N ILE A 266 18.88 3.72 -9.14
CA ILE A 266 19.15 4.99 -8.46
C ILE A 266 17.89 5.43 -7.71
N LEU A 267 18.08 6.06 -6.55
CA LEU A 267 17.02 6.74 -5.80
C LEU A 267 16.81 8.12 -6.42
N VAL A 268 15.57 8.48 -6.77
CA VAL A 268 15.26 9.78 -7.39
C VAL A 268 14.35 10.66 -6.55
N GLY A 269 13.82 10.16 -5.45
CA GLY A 269 13.03 10.96 -4.51
C GLY A 269 12.11 10.14 -3.65
N SER A 270 11.40 10.84 -2.77
CA SER A 270 10.30 10.30 -1.96
C SER A 270 9.08 11.18 -2.14
N ASN A 271 7.88 10.63 -1.90
CA ASN A 271 6.65 11.40 -1.92
C ASN A 271 6.61 12.43 -0.77
N PHE A 272 5.81 13.48 -0.91
CA PHE A 272 5.72 14.58 0.06
C PHE A 272 5.30 14.15 1.48
N TRP A 273 4.67 13.00 1.61
CA TRP A 273 4.16 12.48 2.90
C TRP A 273 5.15 11.58 3.63
N GLY A 274 6.24 11.16 2.98
CA GLY A 274 7.30 10.38 3.60
C GLY A 274 6.93 8.92 3.83
N HIS A 275 6.40 8.28 2.78
CA HIS A 275 6.01 6.86 2.78
C HIS A 275 6.60 6.08 1.62
N ASN A 276 6.54 6.65 0.41
CA ASN A 276 6.95 5.98 -0.81
C ASN A 276 8.25 6.56 -1.33
N ALA A 277 9.22 5.68 -1.61
CA ALA A 277 10.47 5.98 -2.28
C ALA A 277 10.41 5.52 -3.73
N PHE A 278 10.98 6.33 -4.63
CA PHE A 278 10.96 6.12 -6.07
C PHE A 278 12.37 5.83 -6.57
N PHE A 279 12.50 4.73 -7.27
CA PHE A 279 13.76 4.26 -7.85
C PHE A 279 13.62 4.09 -9.35
N ILE A 280 14.66 4.43 -10.09
CA ILE A 280 14.74 4.24 -11.53
C ILE A 280 15.91 3.30 -11.83
N ARG A 281 15.72 2.35 -12.74
CA ARG A 281 16.78 1.47 -13.20
C ARG A 281 17.86 2.30 -13.89
N SER A 282 19.12 2.11 -13.49
CA SER A 282 20.23 3.00 -13.85
C SER A 282 20.47 3.13 -15.35
N ASP A 283 20.20 2.07 -16.12
CA ASP A 283 20.39 2.05 -17.58
C ASP A 283 19.37 2.88 -18.36
N VAL A 284 18.25 3.27 -17.74
CA VAL A 284 17.19 4.09 -18.34
C VAL A 284 16.99 5.43 -17.65
N ALA A 285 17.78 5.73 -16.63
CA ALA A 285 17.59 6.91 -15.79
C ALA A 285 17.88 8.25 -16.50
N GLY A 286 18.65 8.24 -17.61
CA GLY A 286 18.95 9.46 -18.36
C GLY A 286 19.57 10.55 -17.46
N ASP A 287 18.96 11.73 -17.50
CA ASP A 287 19.44 12.92 -16.74
C ASP A 287 18.92 12.99 -15.30
N PHE A 288 18.22 11.96 -14.81
CA PHE A 288 17.82 11.94 -13.41
C PHE A 288 19.02 11.85 -12.47
N LYS A 289 19.08 12.76 -11.49
CA LYS A 289 20.11 12.72 -10.45
C LYS A 289 19.88 11.54 -9.50
N SER A 290 20.94 10.76 -9.26
CA SER A 290 20.94 9.83 -8.14
C SER A 290 21.04 10.60 -6.82
N LEU A 291 20.09 10.41 -5.93
CA LEU A 291 20.05 11.06 -4.62
C LEU A 291 20.58 10.11 -3.55
N GLU A 292 21.26 10.68 -2.56
CA GLU A 292 21.58 9.98 -1.33
C GLU A 292 20.33 9.96 -0.39
N PRO A 293 20.23 9.00 0.54
CA PRO A 293 19.09 8.92 1.45
C PRO A 293 18.79 10.22 2.19
N LYS A 294 19.82 10.97 2.62
CA LYS A 294 19.68 12.26 3.31
C LYS A 294 19.03 13.33 2.45
N GLU A 295 19.25 13.31 1.13
CA GLU A 295 18.66 14.27 0.18
C GLU A 295 17.18 13.96 -0.11
N ALA A 296 16.82 12.67 -0.14
CA ALA A 296 15.48 12.20 -0.49
C ALA A 296 14.57 11.93 0.71
N TYR A 297 15.14 11.85 1.92
CA TYR A 297 14.38 11.53 3.12
C TYR A 297 13.35 12.60 3.46
N ILE A 298 12.12 12.15 3.65
CA ILE A 298 11.02 12.97 4.16
C ILE A 298 10.47 12.27 5.40
N ALA A 299 10.48 12.98 6.53
CA ALA A 299 9.90 12.44 7.77
C ALA A 299 8.41 12.13 7.58
N SER A 300 7.98 10.96 8.01
CA SER A 300 6.60 10.52 7.89
C SER A 300 5.61 11.48 8.54
N LYS A 301 4.70 12.03 7.76
CA LYS A 301 3.61 12.92 8.20
C LYS A 301 2.35 12.15 8.58
N PHE A 302 2.33 10.86 8.34
CA PHE A 302 1.23 9.98 8.68
C PHE A 302 1.08 9.87 10.20
N ARG A 303 -0.14 9.93 10.71
CA ARG A 303 -0.40 10.04 12.15
C ARG A 303 -1.09 8.80 12.73
N GLU A 304 -1.10 7.69 12.01
CA GLU A 304 -1.60 6.45 12.57
C GLU A 304 -0.63 5.94 13.64
N ALA A 305 -1.06 6.03 14.87
CA ALA A 305 -0.48 5.34 16.00
C ALA A 305 -1.63 4.87 16.89
N ARG A 306 -1.56 3.64 17.41
CA ARG A 306 -2.65 3.04 18.18
C ARG A 306 -2.18 2.64 19.58
N ASP A 307 -3.11 2.70 20.53
CA ASP A 307 -2.93 2.14 21.87
C ASP A 307 -3.19 0.62 21.86
N ARG A 308 -2.99 -0.03 23.02
CA ARG A 308 -3.21 -1.47 23.20
C ARG A 308 -4.66 -1.92 22.96
N TRP A 309 -5.60 -0.99 22.95
CA TRP A 309 -7.02 -1.25 22.67
C TRP A 309 -7.39 -0.90 21.21
N GLY A 310 -6.42 -0.58 20.38
CA GLY A 310 -6.60 -0.27 18.95
C GLY A 310 -7.12 1.14 18.67
N ARG A 311 -7.20 2.04 19.68
CA ARG A 311 -7.67 3.43 19.50
C ARG A 311 -6.52 4.31 19.00
N LEU A 312 -6.84 5.24 18.09
CA LEU A 312 -5.88 6.22 17.60
C LEU A 312 -5.37 7.13 18.73
N THR A 313 -4.05 7.24 18.86
CA THR A 313 -3.40 8.09 19.87
C THR A 313 -2.97 9.43 19.31
N TYR A 314 -2.84 9.55 17.97
CA TYR A 314 -2.32 10.73 17.27
C TYR A 314 -0.92 11.15 17.76
N ALA A 315 -0.11 10.22 18.22
CA ALA A 315 1.27 10.45 18.64
C ALA A 315 2.08 11.14 17.51
N ARG A 316 3.01 12.00 17.90
CA ARG A 316 3.80 12.80 16.93
C ARG A 316 5.27 12.45 17.03
N SER A 317 5.98 12.63 15.91
CA SER A 317 7.46 12.61 15.81
C SER A 317 8.12 11.60 16.75
N GLU A 318 8.90 12.06 17.69
CA GLU A 318 9.65 11.25 18.66
C GLU A 318 8.78 10.34 19.53
N ASP A 319 7.56 10.75 19.88
CA ASP A 319 6.66 9.91 20.68
C ASP A 319 6.22 8.66 19.92
N ARG A 320 6.19 8.69 18.58
CA ARG A 320 5.97 7.49 17.77
C ARG A 320 7.18 6.57 17.80
N VAL A 321 8.40 7.13 17.70
CA VAL A 321 9.64 6.36 17.75
C VAL A 321 9.79 5.63 19.08
N LYS A 322 9.51 6.31 20.21
CA LYS A 322 9.55 5.70 21.57
C LYS A 322 8.68 4.46 21.71
N LEU A 323 7.58 4.36 20.94
CA LEU A 323 6.72 3.16 20.97
C LEU A 323 7.39 1.92 20.39
N ILE A 324 8.38 2.07 19.50
CA ILE A 324 8.99 0.97 18.74
C ILE A 324 10.52 0.91 18.87
N GLU A 325 11.18 1.89 19.48
CA GLU A 325 12.66 2.00 19.53
C GLU A 325 13.34 0.80 20.19
N HIS A 326 12.64 0.11 21.08
CA HIS A 326 13.11 -1.09 21.78
C HIS A 326 12.92 -2.39 20.97
N LEU A 327 12.20 -2.33 19.83
CA LEU A 327 11.90 -3.52 19.03
C LEU A 327 13.08 -3.91 18.13
N PRO A 328 13.22 -5.22 17.82
CA PRO A 328 14.36 -5.71 17.06
C PRO A 328 14.27 -5.29 15.59
N VAL A 329 15.38 -4.84 15.02
CA VAL A 329 15.56 -4.62 13.58
C VAL A 329 16.86 -5.27 13.12
N VAL A 330 16.98 -5.50 11.83
CA VAL A 330 18.18 -6.02 11.18
C VAL A 330 18.86 -4.87 10.44
N ASN A 331 20.14 -4.61 10.74
CA ASN A 331 20.97 -3.76 9.89
C ASN A 331 21.29 -4.53 8.60
N VAL A 332 20.77 -4.04 7.47
CA VAL A 332 20.86 -4.74 6.18
C VAL A 332 22.25 -4.70 5.55
N LEU A 333 23.16 -3.89 6.08
CA LEU A 333 24.55 -3.80 5.62
C LEU A 333 25.44 -4.82 6.32
N THR A 334 25.22 -5.04 7.61
CA THR A 334 26.05 -5.91 8.46
C THR A 334 25.40 -7.25 8.80
N GLY A 335 24.08 -7.36 8.69
CA GLY A 335 23.29 -8.50 9.17
C GLY A 335 23.08 -8.52 10.69
N GLU A 336 23.59 -7.52 11.43
CA GLU A 336 23.42 -7.41 12.89
C GLU A 336 21.96 -7.19 13.25
N THR A 337 21.47 -7.92 14.24
CA THR A 337 20.12 -7.72 14.79
C THR A 337 20.21 -7.10 16.18
N GLY A 338 19.41 -6.07 16.44
CA GLY A 338 19.39 -5.35 17.71
C GLY A 338 18.18 -4.44 17.84
N ALA A 339 18.05 -3.75 18.96
CA ALA A 339 17.01 -2.75 19.16
C ALA A 339 17.22 -1.54 18.22
N LEU A 340 16.13 -1.00 17.67
CA LEU A 340 16.14 0.12 16.73
C LEU A 340 16.94 1.33 17.30
N GLU A 341 16.76 1.66 18.57
CA GLU A 341 17.45 2.79 19.22
C GLU A 341 18.98 2.68 19.12
N GLY A 342 19.53 1.46 19.18
CA GLY A 342 20.97 1.23 19.10
C GLY A 342 21.56 1.63 17.74
N PHE A 343 20.82 1.39 16.67
CA PHE A 343 21.23 1.74 15.31
C PHE A 343 21.04 3.24 15.03
N MET A 344 19.96 3.85 15.52
CA MET A 344 19.71 5.28 15.35
C MET A 344 20.74 6.16 16.08
N LYS A 345 21.22 5.74 17.25
CA LYS A 345 22.28 6.45 18.01
C LYS A 345 23.63 6.41 17.32
N ARG A 346 23.99 5.31 16.68
CA ARG A 346 25.26 5.17 15.92
C ARG A 346 25.28 6.12 14.73
N GLU A 347 24.20 6.23 13.99
CA GLU A 347 24.07 7.14 12.85
C GLU A 347 24.27 8.61 13.27
N SER A 348 23.59 9.05 14.34
CA SER A 348 23.74 10.43 14.84
C SER A 348 25.13 10.75 15.40
N SER A 349 25.97 9.76 15.69
CA SER A 349 27.38 9.94 16.09
C SER A 349 28.31 10.07 14.90
N ASP A 350 28.04 9.35 13.80
CA ASP A 350 28.86 9.40 12.58
C ASP A 350 28.69 10.72 11.82
N ASP A 351 27.47 11.30 11.80
CA ASP A 351 27.23 12.64 11.25
C ASP A 351 28.02 13.76 11.96
N ARG A 352 28.42 13.58 13.23
CA ARG A 352 29.21 14.55 14.00
C ARG A 352 30.71 14.47 13.73
N ILE A 353 31.18 13.40 13.11
CA ILE A 353 32.61 13.20 12.80
C ILE A 353 32.96 13.76 11.41
N THR A 354 31.97 13.96 10.53
CA THR A 354 32.19 14.44 9.16
C THR A 354 32.09 15.96 9.00
N ASP A 355 31.72 16.70 10.04
CA ASP A 355 31.62 18.19 10.03
C ASP A 355 32.89 18.89 10.59
N HIS A 356 34.09 18.24 10.54
CA HIS A 356 35.38 18.84 10.92
C HIS A 356 36.34 18.92 9.77
#